data_148893ccbbb507f8db888d43bdc66ec5
#
_entry.id   148893ccbbb507f8db888d43bdc66ec5
#
_cell.length_a   1.000
_cell.length_b   1.000
_cell.length_c   1.000
_cell.angle_alpha   90.00
_cell.angle_beta   90.00
_cell.angle_gamma   90.00
#
_symmetry.space_group_name_H-M   'P 1'
#
loop_
_entity.id
_entity.type
_entity.pdbx_description
1 polymer ?
#
loop_
_entity_poly.entity_id
_entity_poly.type
_entity_poly.pdbx_seq_one_letter_code
_entity_poly.pdbx_strand_id
1 'polypeptide(L)'
;AASRLETLLALVEGWAEHVVTEALGERIPSTSKLTQAWAHRRSTGGSAENAFSKVVGIELNAPKVSEAAELWRRATVAVGAEKRDKAWDHPDFLPTAEHLDNPAAFIDSLLDEGPDEGFEEEFAKLEEMLKNGEDSSAAQEDESTESEKPEGKDEKKDKGNEDEEN
;
A
#
# COMPACT_ATOMS: atom_id res chain seq x y z
N ALA A 1 1.01 -20.46 -25.85
CA ALA A 1 -0.32 -19.91 -25.47
C ALA A 1 -0.78 -20.46 -24.13
N ALA A 2 -0.76 -21.78 -23.90
CA ALA A 2 -1.20 -22.41 -22.64
C ALA A 2 -0.44 -21.86 -21.41
N SER A 3 0.90 -21.84 -21.48
CA SER A 3 1.74 -21.35 -20.37
C SER A 3 1.42 -19.90 -19.97
N ARG A 4 1.09 -19.04 -20.94
CA ARG A 4 0.73 -17.64 -20.64
C ARG A 4 -0.62 -17.56 -19.91
N LEU A 5 -1.58 -18.44 -20.24
CA LEU A 5 -2.86 -18.52 -19.55
C LEU A 5 -2.70 -19.08 -18.13
N GLU A 6 -1.89 -20.10 -17.94
CA GLU A 6 -1.57 -20.66 -16.62
C GLU A 6 -0.91 -19.61 -15.71
N THR A 7 0.03 -18.81 -16.26
CA THR A 7 0.63 -17.70 -15.53
C THR A 7 -0.42 -16.65 -15.13
N LEU A 8 -1.31 -16.28 -16.05
CA LEU A 8 -2.38 -15.31 -15.76
C LEU A 8 -3.31 -15.82 -14.68
N LEU A 9 -3.72 -17.09 -14.71
CA LEU A 9 -4.54 -17.70 -13.67
C LEU A 9 -3.82 -17.66 -12.31
N ALA A 10 -2.53 -18.01 -12.28
CA ALA A 10 -1.72 -17.92 -11.07
C ALA A 10 -1.66 -16.49 -10.52
N LEU A 11 -1.48 -15.51 -11.37
CA LEU A 11 -1.43 -14.09 -10.98
C LEU A 11 -2.76 -13.60 -10.39
N VAL A 12 -3.90 -13.96 -11.02
CA VAL A 12 -5.23 -13.58 -10.53
C VAL A 12 -5.53 -14.22 -9.18
N GLU A 13 -5.31 -15.53 -9.05
CA GLU A 13 -5.56 -16.24 -7.80
C GLU A 13 -4.60 -15.79 -6.69
N GLY A 14 -3.33 -15.60 -6.99
CA GLY A 14 -2.32 -15.12 -6.05
C GLY A 14 -2.60 -13.69 -5.57
N TRP A 15 -3.05 -12.82 -6.47
CA TRP A 15 -3.48 -11.47 -6.11
C TRP A 15 -4.69 -11.49 -5.17
N ALA A 16 -5.71 -12.28 -5.50
CA ALA A 16 -6.90 -12.43 -4.67
C ALA A 16 -6.55 -12.98 -3.28
N GLU A 17 -5.68 -14.00 -3.19
CA GLU A 17 -5.21 -14.57 -1.93
C GLU A 17 -4.47 -13.51 -1.07
N HIS A 18 -3.58 -12.74 -1.69
CA HIS A 18 -2.84 -11.68 -1.02
C HIS A 18 -3.76 -10.59 -0.49
N VAL A 19 -4.64 -10.04 -1.32
CA VAL A 19 -5.55 -8.94 -0.94
C VAL A 19 -6.53 -9.38 0.16
N VAL A 20 -7.09 -10.59 0.07
CA VAL A 20 -7.97 -11.14 1.11
C VAL A 20 -7.22 -11.34 2.42
N THR A 21 -6.00 -11.84 2.36
CA THR A 21 -5.17 -12.05 3.56
C THR A 21 -4.84 -10.73 4.24
N GLU A 22 -4.46 -9.71 3.48
CA GLU A 22 -4.20 -8.37 4.00
C GLU A 22 -5.46 -7.74 4.62
N ALA A 23 -6.58 -7.81 3.91
CA ALA A 23 -7.82 -7.18 4.36
C ALA A 23 -8.44 -7.83 5.61
N LEU A 24 -8.31 -9.15 5.75
CA LEU A 24 -9.02 -9.94 6.76
C LEU A 24 -8.10 -10.59 7.81
N GLY A 25 -6.79 -10.65 7.58
CA GLY A 25 -5.85 -11.38 8.42
C GLY A 25 -5.92 -11.02 9.90
N GLU A 26 -6.06 -9.74 10.21
CA GLU A 26 -6.18 -9.25 11.59
C GLU A 26 -7.63 -9.25 12.11
N ARG A 27 -8.61 -9.19 11.20
CA ARG A 27 -10.04 -9.09 11.57
C ARG A 27 -10.68 -10.43 11.80
N ILE A 28 -10.24 -11.46 11.09
CA ILE A 28 -10.81 -12.81 11.14
C ILE A 28 -9.71 -13.81 11.54
N PRO A 29 -9.71 -14.28 12.81
CA PRO A 29 -8.66 -15.19 13.31
C PRO A 29 -8.55 -16.52 12.54
N SER A 30 -9.60 -16.92 11.83
CA SER A 30 -9.61 -18.15 11.03
C SER A 30 -9.07 -17.97 9.61
N THR A 31 -8.67 -16.75 9.18
CA THR A 31 -8.19 -16.47 7.82
C THR A 31 -7.02 -17.39 7.43
N SER A 32 -6.04 -17.58 8.29
CA SER A 32 -4.90 -18.47 8.01
C SER A 32 -5.32 -19.93 7.79
N LYS A 33 -6.30 -20.41 8.54
CA LYS A 33 -6.85 -21.77 8.36
C LYS A 33 -7.61 -21.91 7.05
N LEU A 34 -8.35 -20.87 6.66
CA LEU A 34 -9.07 -20.83 5.39
C LEU A 34 -8.09 -20.82 4.22
N THR A 35 -7.02 -20.03 4.29
CA THR A 35 -5.97 -20.02 3.28
C THR A 35 -5.30 -21.38 3.13
N GLN A 36 -4.99 -22.06 4.23
CA GLN A 36 -4.44 -23.41 4.20
C GLN A 36 -5.42 -24.43 3.59
N ALA A 37 -6.70 -24.38 3.97
CA ALA A 37 -7.72 -25.25 3.42
C ALA A 37 -7.90 -25.03 1.92
N TRP A 38 -7.84 -23.78 1.47
CA TRP A 38 -7.91 -23.42 0.06
C TRP A 38 -6.70 -23.92 -0.73
N ALA A 39 -5.49 -23.74 -0.19
CA ALA A 39 -4.27 -24.28 -0.78
C ALA A 39 -4.30 -25.80 -0.90
N HIS A 40 -4.79 -26.48 0.14
CA HIS A 40 -4.96 -27.92 0.13
C HIS A 40 -5.98 -28.36 -0.94
N ARG A 41 -7.11 -27.66 -1.05
CA ARG A 41 -8.10 -27.96 -2.10
C ARG A 41 -7.51 -27.80 -3.50
N ARG A 42 -6.73 -26.73 -3.75
CA ARG A 42 -6.04 -26.55 -5.04
C ARG A 42 -5.09 -27.69 -5.36
N SER A 43 -4.29 -28.12 -4.37
CA SER A 43 -3.31 -29.21 -4.58
C SER A 43 -3.94 -30.56 -4.84
N THR A 44 -5.15 -30.81 -4.32
CA THR A 44 -5.87 -32.11 -4.54
C THR A 44 -6.67 -32.12 -5.82
N GLY A 45 -7.05 -30.93 -6.34
CA GLY A 45 -7.89 -30.79 -7.52
C GLY A 45 -9.31 -31.37 -7.37
N GLY A 46 -10.21 -30.91 -8.20
CA GLY A 46 -11.55 -31.51 -8.35
C GLY A 46 -11.59 -32.51 -9.49
N SER A 47 -12.44 -33.52 -9.41
CA SER A 47 -12.62 -34.50 -10.49
C SER A 47 -13.06 -33.84 -11.80
N ALA A 48 -13.87 -32.81 -11.74
CA ALA A 48 -14.31 -32.03 -12.89
C ALA A 48 -13.17 -31.22 -13.51
N GLU A 49 -12.35 -30.57 -12.69
CA GLU A 49 -11.17 -29.79 -13.10
C GLU A 49 -10.15 -30.71 -13.78
N ASN A 50 -9.89 -31.87 -13.20
CA ASN A 50 -8.99 -32.88 -13.79
C ASN A 50 -9.51 -33.44 -15.12
N ALA A 51 -10.83 -33.66 -15.24
CA ALA A 51 -11.43 -34.07 -16.50
C ALA A 51 -11.34 -32.98 -17.56
N PHE A 52 -11.62 -31.75 -17.21
CA PHE A 52 -11.53 -30.60 -18.11
C PHE A 52 -10.08 -30.37 -18.58
N SER A 53 -9.13 -30.39 -17.66
CA SER A 53 -7.70 -30.22 -17.98
C SER A 53 -7.20 -31.23 -18.99
N LYS A 54 -7.66 -32.48 -18.89
CA LYS A 54 -7.34 -33.57 -19.86
C LYS A 54 -7.89 -33.31 -21.25
N VAL A 55 -9.09 -32.71 -21.34
CA VAL A 55 -9.75 -32.43 -22.63
C VAL A 55 -9.17 -31.20 -23.31
N VAL A 56 -8.91 -30.15 -22.53
CA VAL A 56 -8.50 -28.84 -23.06
C VAL A 56 -6.97 -28.69 -23.11
N GLY A 57 -6.24 -29.52 -22.34
CA GLY A 57 -4.78 -29.45 -22.25
C GLY A 57 -4.26 -28.25 -21.48
N ILE A 58 -5.09 -27.67 -20.61
CA ILE A 58 -4.78 -26.53 -19.75
C ILE A 58 -4.98 -26.93 -18.30
N GLU A 59 -4.00 -26.71 -17.46
CA GLU A 59 -4.12 -26.92 -16.02
C GLU A 59 -4.86 -25.74 -15.40
N LEU A 60 -6.13 -25.95 -14.99
CA LEU A 60 -6.91 -24.92 -14.30
C LEU A 60 -6.43 -24.69 -12.87
N ASN A 61 -5.79 -25.68 -12.26
CA ASN A 61 -5.08 -25.50 -11.00
C ASN A 61 -3.72 -24.89 -11.29
N ALA A 62 -3.66 -23.58 -11.29
CA ALA A 62 -2.42 -22.85 -11.60
C ALA A 62 -1.29 -23.29 -10.65
N PRO A 63 -0.19 -23.83 -11.16
CA PRO A 63 0.84 -24.46 -10.32
C PRO A 63 1.63 -23.46 -9.47
N LYS A 64 1.62 -22.17 -9.81
CA LYS A 64 2.45 -21.12 -9.18
C LYS A 64 1.63 -20.06 -8.44
N VAL A 65 0.49 -20.42 -7.84
CA VAL A 65 -0.35 -19.45 -7.11
C VAL A 65 0.36 -18.90 -5.87
N SER A 66 1.09 -19.75 -5.15
CA SER A 66 1.82 -19.32 -3.95
C SER A 66 2.96 -18.35 -4.29
N GLU A 67 3.65 -18.60 -5.39
CA GLU A 67 4.70 -17.74 -5.92
C GLU A 67 4.12 -16.39 -6.38
N ALA A 68 2.95 -16.43 -7.02
CA ALA A 68 2.25 -15.21 -7.41
C ALA A 68 1.77 -14.40 -6.19
N ALA A 69 1.21 -15.05 -5.16
CA ALA A 69 0.82 -14.38 -3.92
C ALA A 69 2.02 -13.72 -3.23
N GLU A 70 3.16 -14.40 -3.19
CA GLU A 70 4.41 -13.86 -2.63
C GLU A 70 4.96 -12.70 -3.47
N LEU A 71 4.89 -12.78 -4.82
CA LEU A 71 5.26 -11.67 -5.70
C LEU A 71 4.43 -10.43 -5.39
N TRP A 72 3.10 -10.56 -5.31
CA TRP A 72 2.20 -9.45 -5.00
C TRP A 72 2.45 -8.87 -3.61
N ARG A 73 2.70 -9.73 -2.63
CA ARG A 73 3.06 -9.30 -1.28
C ARG A 73 4.34 -8.45 -1.28
N ARG A 74 5.39 -8.91 -1.96
CA ARG A 74 6.66 -8.18 -2.05
C ARG A 74 6.51 -6.88 -2.82
N ALA A 75 5.77 -6.87 -3.92
CA ALA A 75 5.47 -5.65 -4.67
C ALA A 75 4.72 -4.63 -3.79
N THR A 76 3.73 -5.09 -3.01
CA THR A 76 3.01 -4.22 -2.06
C THR A 76 3.94 -3.57 -1.04
N VAL A 77 4.88 -4.34 -0.49
CA VAL A 77 5.86 -3.81 0.48
C VAL A 77 6.81 -2.80 -0.16
N ALA A 78 7.19 -3.04 -1.42
CA ALA A 78 8.18 -2.22 -2.12
C ALA A 78 7.61 -0.90 -2.65
N VAL A 79 6.41 -0.93 -3.26
CA VAL A 79 5.85 0.23 -4.00
C VAL A 79 4.44 0.63 -3.54
N GLY A 80 3.86 -0.08 -2.59
CA GLY A 80 2.48 0.15 -2.14
C GLY A 80 1.43 -0.50 -3.04
N ALA A 81 0.18 -0.57 -2.54
CA ALA A 81 -0.92 -1.25 -3.23
C ALA A 81 -1.31 -0.53 -4.53
N GLU A 82 -1.36 0.80 -4.50
CA GLU A 82 -1.78 1.61 -5.64
C GLU A 82 -0.86 1.44 -6.85
N LYS A 83 0.46 1.55 -6.64
CA LYS A 83 1.44 1.37 -7.72
C LYS A 83 1.52 -0.08 -8.18
N ARG A 84 1.42 -1.05 -7.25
CA ARG A 84 1.32 -2.47 -7.58
C ARG A 84 0.14 -2.76 -8.51
N ASP A 85 -1.04 -2.19 -8.23
CA ASP A 85 -2.27 -2.52 -8.95
C ASP A 85 -2.31 -1.91 -10.36
N LYS A 86 -1.45 -0.94 -10.69
CA LYS A 86 -1.24 -0.46 -12.07
C LYS A 86 -0.78 -1.57 -13.03
N ALA A 87 -0.22 -2.65 -12.50
CA ALA A 87 0.11 -3.83 -13.32
C ALA A 87 -1.12 -4.43 -14.03
N TRP A 88 -2.33 -4.16 -13.53
CA TRP A 88 -3.58 -4.63 -14.15
C TRP A 88 -4.13 -3.71 -15.25
N ASP A 89 -3.58 -2.52 -15.43
CA ASP A 89 -4.07 -1.52 -16.39
C ASP A 89 -3.80 -1.95 -17.83
N HIS A 90 -2.73 -2.73 -18.06
CA HIS A 90 -2.42 -3.23 -19.38
C HIS A 90 -1.79 -4.63 -19.32
N PRO A 91 -2.10 -5.52 -20.30
CA PRO A 91 -1.56 -6.89 -20.35
C PRO A 91 -0.03 -6.98 -20.39
N ASP A 92 0.65 -5.96 -20.91
CA ASP A 92 2.11 -5.92 -21.01
C ASP A 92 2.78 -5.52 -19.70
N PHE A 93 2.05 -4.97 -18.74
CA PHE A 93 2.52 -4.64 -17.40
C PHE A 93 2.46 -5.83 -16.44
N LEU A 94 1.73 -6.88 -16.82
CA LEU A 94 1.58 -8.07 -15.98
C LEU A 94 2.92 -8.82 -15.84
N PRO A 95 3.20 -9.33 -14.64
CA PRO A 95 4.34 -10.22 -14.45
C PRO A 95 4.31 -11.42 -15.39
N THR A 96 5.47 -11.84 -15.84
CA THR A 96 5.65 -13.05 -16.64
C THR A 96 5.91 -14.27 -15.77
N ALA A 97 5.96 -15.46 -16.38
CA ALA A 97 6.34 -16.69 -15.67
C ALA A 97 7.73 -16.61 -15.02
N GLU A 98 8.66 -15.87 -15.63
CA GLU A 98 10.02 -15.65 -15.09
C GLU A 98 9.98 -14.81 -13.80
N HIS A 99 9.06 -13.84 -13.72
CA HIS A 99 8.87 -13.01 -12.54
C HIS A 99 8.30 -13.79 -11.36
N LEU A 100 7.56 -14.87 -11.61
CA LEU A 100 7.11 -15.77 -10.53
C LEU A 100 8.29 -16.51 -9.89
N ASP A 101 9.31 -16.85 -10.68
CA ASP A 101 10.53 -17.51 -10.19
C ASP A 101 11.52 -16.49 -9.60
N ASN A 102 11.53 -15.26 -10.12
CA ASN A 102 12.39 -14.16 -9.66
C ASN A 102 11.61 -12.86 -9.52
N PRO A 103 10.91 -12.64 -8.39
CA PRO A 103 10.10 -11.44 -8.16
C PRO A 103 10.89 -10.13 -8.17
N ALA A 104 12.19 -10.17 -7.91
CA ALA A 104 13.01 -8.96 -7.83
C ALA A 104 13.00 -8.18 -9.15
N ALA A 105 13.11 -8.86 -10.30
CA ALA A 105 13.11 -8.21 -11.60
C ALA A 105 11.83 -7.43 -11.90
N PHE A 106 10.68 -7.96 -11.47
CA PHE A 106 9.40 -7.25 -11.57
C PHE A 106 9.33 -6.06 -10.62
N ILE A 107 9.77 -6.22 -9.38
CA ILE A 107 9.78 -5.14 -8.38
C ILE A 107 10.70 -4.00 -8.83
N ASP A 108 11.88 -4.32 -9.36
CA ASP A 108 12.82 -3.35 -9.90
C ASP A 108 12.18 -2.55 -11.05
N SER A 109 11.41 -3.21 -11.94
CA SER A 109 10.69 -2.49 -13.01
C SER A 109 9.63 -1.53 -12.46
N LEU A 110 8.93 -1.90 -11.38
CA LEU A 110 7.98 -1.01 -10.72
C LEU A 110 8.66 0.18 -10.02
N LEU A 111 9.89 0.00 -9.53
CA LEU A 111 10.66 1.07 -8.90
C LEU A 111 11.26 2.02 -9.94
N ASP A 112 11.69 1.49 -11.11
CA ASP A 112 12.28 2.25 -12.22
C ASP A 112 11.25 3.11 -12.99
N GLU A 113 9.97 2.74 -12.95
CA GLU A 113 8.89 3.64 -13.34
C GLU A 113 8.88 4.81 -12.37
N GLY A 114 9.47 5.93 -12.77
CA GLY A 114 9.71 7.14 -11.98
C GLY A 114 8.52 7.60 -11.13
N PRO A 115 8.65 8.70 -10.41
CA PRO A 115 7.54 9.22 -9.60
C PRO A 115 6.32 9.40 -10.50
N ASP A 116 5.19 8.88 -10.05
CA ASP A 116 3.90 8.97 -10.74
C ASP A 116 3.67 10.42 -11.20
N GLU A 117 3.23 10.63 -12.45
CA GLU A 117 2.92 11.98 -12.95
C GLU A 117 2.00 12.74 -11.98
N GLY A 118 1.13 12.02 -11.24
CA GLY A 118 0.31 12.57 -10.17
C GLY A 118 1.11 13.07 -8.97
N PHE A 119 2.22 12.45 -8.62
CA PHE A 119 3.08 12.92 -7.53
C PHE A 119 3.80 14.23 -7.92
N GLU A 120 4.25 14.35 -9.16
CA GLU A 120 4.86 15.58 -9.65
C GLU A 120 3.86 16.75 -9.68
N GLU A 121 2.59 16.49 -10.06
CA GLU A 121 1.53 17.50 -10.01
C GLU A 121 1.16 17.90 -8.57
N GLU A 122 1.08 16.95 -7.64
CA GLU A 122 0.81 17.24 -6.23
C GLU A 122 1.97 17.97 -5.57
N PHE A 123 3.19 17.57 -5.89
CA PHE A 123 4.40 18.23 -5.39
C PHE A 123 4.50 19.66 -5.93
N ALA A 124 4.23 19.89 -7.21
CA ALA A 124 4.18 21.22 -7.81
C ALA A 124 3.10 22.11 -7.17
N LYS A 125 1.92 21.56 -6.85
CA LYS A 125 0.87 22.28 -6.11
C LYS A 125 1.30 22.65 -4.69
N LEU A 126 1.99 21.73 -4.01
CA LEU A 126 2.51 21.98 -2.67
C LEU A 126 3.59 23.09 -2.68
N GLU A 127 4.47 23.06 -3.67
CA GLU A 127 5.51 24.06 -3.88
C GLU A 127 4.91 25.44 -4.19
N GLU A 128 3.84 25.48 -5.00
CA GLU A 128 3.10 26.71 -5.30
C GLU A 128 2.37 27.25 -4.06
N MET A 129 1.78 26.38 -3.23
CA MET A 129 1.15 26.77 -1.97
C MET A 129 2.16 27.33 -0.96
N LEU A 130 3.35 26.74 -0.85
CA LEU A 130 4.42 27.23 0.02
C LEU A 130 4.92 28.61 -0.45
N LYS A 131 5.10 28.77 -1.75
CA LYS A 131 5.57 30.02 -2.35
C LYS A 131 4.54 31.15 -2.19
N ASN A 132 3.26 30.85 -2.33
CA ASN A 132 2.17 31.80 -2.11
C ASN A 132 1.92 32.08 -0.61
N GLY A 133 2.32 31.17 0.29
CA GLY A 133 2.25 31.33 1.74
C GLY A 133 3.35 32.27 2.29
N GLU A 134 4.52 32.27 1.68
CA GLU A 134 5.63 33.16 2.06
C GLU A 134 5.39 34.63 1.63
N ASP A 135 4.75 34.86 0.49
CA ASP A 135 4.37 36.20 0.04
C ASP A 135 3.26 36.85 0.90
N SER A 136 2.46 36.03 1.62
CA SER A 136 1.41 36.55 2.52
C SER A 136 1.94 36.93 3.91
N SER A 137 3.14 36.47 4.28
CA SER A 137 3.76 36.78 5.58
C SER A 137 4.67 38.04 5.55
N ALA A 138 5.01 38.53 4.36
CA ALA A 138 5.88 39.69 4.20
C ALA A 138 5.16 41.05 4.15
N ALA A 139 3.82 41.07 4.27
CA ALA A 139 3.02 42.31 4.13
C ALA A 139 2.38 42.83 5.44
N GLN A 140 2.82 42.38 6.62
CA GLN A 140 2.32 42.85 7.90
C GLN A 140 3.43 43.16 8.91
N GLU A 141 4.38 43.98 8.53
CA GLU A 141 5.25 44.72 9.48
C GLU A 141 5.50 46.12 8.90
N ASP A 142 4.54 47.00 9.06
CA ASP A 142 4.79 48.45 9.31
C ASP A 142 3.45 49.15 9.65
N GLU A 143 3.34 49.63 10.81
CA GLU A 143 2.66 50.80 11.37
C GLU A 143 2.11 50.55 12.80
N SER A 144 2.81 50.93 13.80
CA SER A 144 2.50 52.08 14.64
C SER A 144 3.29 51.99 15.95
N THR A 145 4.27 52.83 16.01
CA THR A 145 4.88 53.39 17.23
C THR A 145 3.88 54.34 17.94
N GLU A 146 3.90 54.27 19.23
CA GLU A 146 3.98 55.41 20.16
C GLU A 146 3.10 55.28 21.42
N SER A 147 3.85 55.31 22.53
CA SER A 147 3.56 55.90 23.87
C SER A 147 2.37 55.31 24.66
N GLU A 148 2.56 54.86 25.86
CA GLU A 148 2.91 55.54 27.09
C GLU A 148 3.12 54.56 28.26
N LYS A 149 4.14 54.85 29.06
CA LYS A 149 4.34 54.40 30.44
C LYS A 149 3.81 55.55 31.32
N PRO A 150 3.42 55.44 32.61
CA PRO A 150 4.00 54.57 33.64
C PRO A 150 3.08 54.17 34.83
N GLU A 151 3.71 53.44 35.77
CA GLU A 151 3.47 53.38 37.23
C GLU A 151 2.23 52.59 37.72
N GLY A 152 2.28 51.79 38.67
CA GLY A 152 3.14 51.48 39.79
C GLY A 152 2.41 50.59 40.77
N LYS A 153 3.18 49.97 41.60
CA LYS A 153 2.91 49.50 42.98
C LYS A 153 2.11 48.24 43.21
N ASP A 154 2.84 47.29 43.66
CA ASP A 154 2.94 46.76 45.04
C ASP A 154 1.77 45.94 45.60
N GLU A 155 2.21 44.87 46.09
CA GLU A 155 2.11 44.21 47.39
C GLU A 155 1.32 42.88 47.41
N LYS A 156 2.11 41.87 47.69
CA LYS A 156 2.19 41.03 48.88
C LYS A 156 1.14 39.95 49.09
N LYS A 157 1.76 38.79 49.31
CA LYS A 157 1.51 37.85 50.39
C LYS A 157 0.22 37.01 50.29
N ASP A 158 0.19 35.82 50.57
CA ASP A 158 0.82 34.88 51.53
C ASP A 158 0.08 33.54 51.50
N LYS A 159 0.83 32.47 51.70
CA LYS A 159 0.50 31.24 52.44
C LYS A 159 -0.76 30.46 52.04
N GLY A 160 -0.53 29.25 51.87
CA GLY A 160 -0.38 28.11 52.76
C GLY A 160 -1.28 27.01 52.41
N ASN A 161 -0.71 25.95 52.38
CA ASN A 161 -0.81 24.77 53.26
C ASN A 161 -1.85 23.72 52.84
N GLU A 162 -1.29 22.62 52.51
CA GLU A 162 -1.36 21.31 53.20
C GLU A 162 -2.70 20.57 53.12
N ASP A 163 -2.48 19.37 52.76
CA ASP A 163 -2.89 18.09 53.37
C ASP A 163 -4.04 17.36 52.67
N GLU A 164 -3.64 16.23 52.31
CA GLU A 164 -3.87 14.86 52.75
C GLU A 164 -5.08 14.13 52.14
N GLU A 165 -4.67 13.00 51.65
CA GLU A 165 -5.23 11.65 51.81
C GLU A 165 -6.73 11.41 51.59
N ASN A 166 -7.05 10.62 50.60
CA ASN A 166 -7.49 9.23 50.83
C ASN A 166 -7.66 8.48 49.49
#